data_9437ba1ad4ba80c3521e1f211c1064a7
#
_entry.id   9437ba1ad4ba80c3521e1f211c1064a7
#
_cell.length_a   1.000
_cell.length_b   1.000
_cell.length_c   1.000
_cell.angle_alpha   90.00
_cell.angle_beta   90.00
_cell.angle_gamma   90.00
#
_symmetry.space_group_name_H-M   'P 1'
#
loop_
_entity.id
_entity.type
_entity.pdbx_description
1 polymer ?
#
loop_
_entity_poly.entity_id
_entity_poly.type
_entity_poly.pdbx_seq_one_letter_code
_entity_poly.pdbx_strand_id
1 'polypeptide(L)'
;MEINNLFNIKGKVAVVTGGSRGIGEMITSGFLANGAKVYISARKAPALIEKAKELTDKYGQECIAVPCDLSSIEGMEEFTDLISQKEEGVDFLVNNAGAAWGEPYETFSEKGWDKVMDLNVKSMFFLTQKMTNLLLKRASLEAPSR
;
A
#
# COMPACT_ATOMS: atom_id res chain seq x y z
N MET A 1 -6.44 -31.02 -1.82
CA MET A 1 -6.32 -29.57 -1.58
C MET A 1 -6.78 -29.33 -0.15
N GLU A 2 -5.86 -28.93 0.73
CA GLU A 2 -6.25 -28.61 2.11
C GLU A 2 -6.76 -27.17 2.16
N ILE A 3 -8.03 -27.00 2.49
CA ILE A 3 -8.71 -25.68 2.54
C ILE A 3 -7.99 -24.72 3.51
N ASN A 4 -7.37 -25.24 4.57
CA ASN A 4 -6.64 -24.46 5.58
C ASN A 4 -5.42 -23.69 5.02
N ASN A 5 -4.88 -24.09 3.87
CA ASN A 5 -3.75 -23.42 3.24
C ASN A 5 -4.14 -22.44 2.12
N LEU A 6 -5.40 -22.51 1.65
CA LEU A 6 -5.86 -21.73 0.50
C LEU A 6 -5.80 -20.20 0.74
N PHE A 7 -6.05 -19.77 1.96
CA PHE A 7 -6.08 -18.36 2.37
C PHE A 7 -4.93 -17.99 3.34
N ASN A 8 -3.90 -18.84 3.44
CA ASN A 8 -2.77 -18.57 4.32
C ASN A 8 -1.89 -17.47 3.73
N ILE A 9 -1.74 -16.37 4.49
CA ILE A 9 -0.90 -15.22 4.11
C ILE A 9 0.28 -15.02 5.07
N LYS A 10 0.56 -15.98 5.94
CA LYS A 10 1.68 -15.90 6.89
C LYS A 10 3.01 -15.81 6.14
N GLY A 11 3.84 -14.82 6.52
CA GLY A 11 5.13 -14.56 5.88
C GLY A 11 5.04 -13.85 4.52
N LYS A 12 3.85 -13.47 4.08
CA LYS A 12 3.64 -12.68 2.87
C LYS A 12 3.95 -11.20 3.11
N VAL A 13 4.24 -10.48 2.05
CA VAL A 13 4.51 -9.04 2.06
C VAL A 13 3.37 -8.31 1.38
N ALA A 14 2.72 -7.42 2.11
CA ALA A 14 1.65 -6.58 1.60
C ALA A 14 2.04 -5.09 1.60
N VAL A 15 1.57 -4.36 0.62
CA VAL A 15 1.64 -2.90 0.54
C VAL A 15 0.21 -2.36 0.58
N VAL A 16 -0.09 -1.48 1.54
CA VAL A 16 -1.40 -0.84 1.69
C VAL A 16 -1.24 0.67 1.62
N THR A 17 -1.61 1.28 0.50
CA THR A 17 -1.56 2.73 0.38
C THR A 17 -2.66 3.38 1.25
N GLY A 18 -2.31 4.46 1.98
CA GLY A 18 -3.24 5.06 2.95
C GLY A 18 -3.59 4.13 4.12
N GLY A 19 -2.68 3.23 4.51
CA GLY A 19 -2.91 2.16 5.48
C GLY A 19 -2.98 2.58 6.95
N SER A 20 -2.87 3.88 7.27
CA SER A 20 -2.74 4.37 8.65
C SER A 20 -4.05 4.78 9.33
N ARG A 21 -5.18 4.76 8.63
CA ARG A 21 -6.49 5.16 9.18
C ARG A 21 -7.65 4.56 8.39
N GLY A 22 -8.83 4.52 9.03
CA GLY A 22 -10.08 4.09 8.40
C GLY A 22 -10.00 2.70 7.76
N ILE A 23 -10.49 2.56 6.54
CA ILE A 23 -10.52 1.30 5.80
C ILE A 23 -9.09 0.76 5.58
N GLY A 24 -8.13 1.63 5.26
CA GLY A 24 -6.74 1.23 5.07
C GLY A 24 -6.12 0.61 6.33
N GLU A 25 -6.38 1.18 7.50
CA GLU A 25 -5.95 0.61 8.80
C GLU A 25 -6.62 -0.74 9.09
N MET A 26 -7.90 -0.89 8.74
CA MET A 26 -8.61 -2.17 8.91
C MET A 26 -7.98 -3.25 8.00
N ILE A 27 -7.67 -2.93 6.76
CA ILE A 27 -6.99 -3.84 5.82
C ILE A 27 -5.59 -4.20 6.35
N THR A 28 -4.81 -3.19 6.76
CA THR A 28 -3.48 -3.38 7.37
C THR A 28 -3.53 -4.30 8.57
N SER A 29 -4.49 -4.07 9.47
CA SER A 29 -4.71 -4.89 10.66
C SER A 29 -5.07 -6.34 10.31
N GLY A 30 -5.88 -6.55 9.27
CA GLY A 30 -6.23 -7.88 8.77
C GLY A 30 -5.01 -8.64 8.27
N PHE A 31 -4.13 -8.01 7.49
CA PHE A 31 -2.88 -8.61 7.03
C PHE A 31 -1.95 -8.96 8.20
N LEU A 32 -1.70 -8.02 9.12
CA LEU A 32 -0.84 -8.23 10.28
C LEU A 32 -1.36 -9.35 11.20
N ALA A 33 -2.66 -9.36 11.48
CA ALA A 33 -3.29 -10.38 12.33
C ALA A 33 -3.14 -11.80 11.76
N ASN A 34 -2.96 -11.93 10.44
CA ASN A 34 -2.75 -13.19 9.75
C ASN A 34 -1.27 -13.47 9.40
N GLY A 35 -0.33 -12.74 10.02
CA GLY A 35 1.09 -13.04 9.97
C GLY A 35 1.82 -12.48 8.74
N ALA A 36 1.24 -11.54 8.01
CA ALA A 36 1.91 -10.84 6.92
C ALA A 36 2.72 -9.64 7.44
N LYS A 37 3.80 -9.29 6.74
CA LYS A 37 4.51 -8.01 6.86
C LYS A 37 3.79 -6.97 6.01
N VAL A 38 3.60 -5.74 6.52
CA VAL A 38 2.83 -4.71 5.81
C VAL A 38 3.60 -3.40 5.71
N TYR A 39 3.69 -2.86 4.51
CA TYR A 39 4.12 -1.49 4.24
C TYR A 39 2.90 -0.57 4.13
N ILE A 40 2.90 0.52 4.86
CA ILE A 40 1.82 1.52 4.81
C ILE A 40 2.35 2.89 4.38
N SER A 41 1.56 3.64 3.63
CA SER A 41 1.91 4.98 3.17
C SER A 41 0.94 6.05 3.64
N ALA A 42 1.47 7.22 3.91
CA ALA A 42 0.73 8.47 4.07
C ALA A 42 1.71 9.66 3.96
N ARG A 43 1.17 10.87 3.74
CA ARG A 43 2.00 12.08 3.62
C ARG A 43 2.57 12.57 4.95
N LYS A 44 1.85 12.39 6.06
CA LYS A 44 2.23 12.89 7.39
C LYS A 44 3.12 11.86 8.11
N ALA A 45 4.44 12.05 8.02
CA ALA A 45 5.41 11.11 8.56
C ALA A 45 5.26 10.80 10.07
N PRO A 46 5.15 11.78 11.01
CA PRO A 46 5.08 11.47 12.44
C PRO A 46 3.91 10.56 12.79
N ALA A 47 2.71 10.89 12.33
CA ALA A 47 1.51 10.10 12.60
C ALA A 47 1.55 8.72 11.95
N LEU A 48 2.17 8.60 10.77
CA LEU A 48 2.33 7.32 10.08
C LEU A 48 3.28 6.39 10.83
N ILE A 49 4.42 6.93 11.29
CA ILE A 49 5.44 6.18 12.04
C ILE A 49 4.87 5.69 13.38
N GLU A 50 4.16 6.57 14.10
CA GLU A 50 3.49 6.22 15.36
C GLU A 50 2.47 5.09 15.16
N LYS A 51 1.62 5.21 14.10
CA LYS A 51 0.64 4.19 13.77
C LYS A 51 1.29 2.86 13.38
N ALA A 52 2.35 2.86 12.61
CA ALA A 52 3.07 1.66 12.22
C ALA A 52 3.65 0.94 13.46
N LYS A 53 4.20 1.70 14.40
CA LYS A 53 4.69 1.15 15.68
C LYS A 53 3.55 0.54 16.50
N GLU A 54 2.44 1.28 16.69
CA GLU A 54 1.25 0.79 17.40
C GLU A 54 0.78 -0.56 16.83
N LEU A 55 0.66 -0.64 15.50
CA LEU A 55 0.20 -1.85 14.83
C LEU A 55 1.22 -3.00 14.96
N THR A 56 2.52 -2.72 14.89
CA THR A 56 3.58 -3.71 15.11
C THR A 56 3.49 -4.27 16.54
N ASP A 57 3.39 -3.40 17.54
CA ASP A 57 3.29 -3.80 18.95
C ASP A 57 2.03 -4.63 19.22
N LYS A 58 0.91 -4.26 18.58
CA LYS A 58 -0.38 -4.94 18.76
C LYS A 58 -0.42 -6.35 18.15
N TYR A 59 0.14 -6.53 16.96
CA TYR A 59 0.00 -7.79 16.20
C TYR A 59 1.26 -8.67 16.22
N GLY A 60 2.40 -8.16 16.70
CA GLY A 60 3.69 -8.87 16.69
C GLY A 60 4.24 -9.14 15.29
N GLN A 61 3.76 -8.41 14.27
CA GLN A 61 4.22 -8.48 12.88
C GLN A 61 4.71 -7.10 12.43
N GLU A 62 5.69 -7.07 11.52
CA GLU A 62 6.26 -5.81 11.03
C GLU A 62 5.24 -4.99 10.23
N CYS A 63 4.90 -3.82 10.76
CA CYS A 63 4.23 -2.75 10.03
C CYS A 63 5.23 -1.62 9.76
N ILE A 64 5.50 -1.31 8.51
CA ILE A 64 6.56 -0.38 8.11
C ILE A 64 5.95 0.87 7.50
N ALA A 65 6.26 2.02 8.10
CA ALA A 65 5.84 3.32 7.60
C ALA A 65 6.74 3.78 6.45
N VAL A 66 6.15 4.16 5.32
CA VAL A 66 6.83 4.80 4.19
C VAL A 66 6.13 6.13 3.90
N PRO A 67 6.59 7.23 4.51
CA PRO A 67 6.03 8.55 4.24
C PRO A 67 6.30 8.97 2.79
N CYS A 68 5.24 9.27 2.04
CA CYS A 68 5.35 9.71 0.65
C CYS A 68 4.08 10.42 0.18
N ASP A 69 4.19 11.18 -0.90
CA ASP A 69 3.04 11.73 -1.61
C ASP A 69 2.80 10.94 -2.90
N LEU A 70 1.84 10.05 -2.87
CA LEU A 70 1.48 9.22 -4.02
C LEU A 70 0.68 9.97 -5.11
N SER A 71 0.38 11.26 -4.94
CA SER A 71 -0.24 12.06 -6.01
C SER A 71 0.77 12.51 -7.08
N SER A 72 2.08 12.35 -6.83
CA SER A 72 3.16 12.67 -7.76
C SER A 72 3.90 11.42 -8.25
N ILE A 73 4.47 11.50 -9.44
CA ILE A 73 5.28 10.41 -10.02
C ILE A 73 6.54 10.18 -9.18
N GLU A 74 7.19 11.27 -8.78
CA GLU A 74 8.40 11.24 -7.94
C GLU A 74 8.15 10.53 -6.62
N GLY A 75 7.05 10.85 -5.94
CA GLY A 75 6.68 10.19 -4.68
C GLY A 75 6.37 8.70 -4.85
N MET A 76 5.81 8.30 -5.99
CA MET A 76 5.60 6.88 -6.31
C MET A 76 6.92 6.16 -6.57
N GLU A 77 7.89 6.81 -7.22
CA GLU A 77 9.24 6.28 -7.46
C GLU A 77 9.98 6.09 -6.14
N GLU A 78 10.07 7.13 -5.31
CA GLU A 78 10.68 7.05 -3.98
C GLU A 78 10.06 5.91 -3.14
N PHE A 79 8.75 5.79 -3.18
CA PHE A 79 8.03 4.73 -2.46
C PHE A 79 8.43 3.34 -2.95
N THR A 80 8.43 3.13 -4.27
CA THR A 80 8.78 1.85 -4.87
C THR A 80 10.24 1.49 -4.62
N ASP A 81 11.15 2.46 -4.73
CA ASP A 81 12.58 2.26 -4.50
C ASP A 81 12.87 1.87 -3.05
N LEU A 82 12.23 2.52 -2.07
CA LEU A 82 12.37 2.16 -0.66
C LEU A 82 11.93 0.71 -0.38
N ILE A 83 10.85 0.26 -1.01
CA ILE A 83 10.39 -1.13 -0.85
C ILE A 83 11.35 -2.09 -1.56
N SER A 84 11.81 -1.77 -2.77
CA SER A 84 12.70 -2.63 -3.55
C SER A 84 14.09 -2.83 -2.90
N GLN A 85 14.52 -1.88 -2.07
CA GLN A 85 15.76 -2.02 -1.28
C GLN A 85 15.62 -2.97 -0.10
N LYS A 86 14.40 -3.27 0.34
CA LYS A 86 14.10 -4.07 1.53
C LYS A 86 13.51 -5.43 1.21
N GLU A 87 12.84 -5.56 0.07
CA GLU A 87 12.09 -6.75 -0.32
C GLU A 87 12.50 -7.23 -1.71
N GLU A 88 12.67 -8.53 -1.84
CA GLU A 88 12.90 -9.18 -3.15
C GLU A 88 11.63 -9.20 -3.99
N GLY A 89 10.46 -9.19 -3.36
CA GLY A 89 9.15 -9.18 -4.00
C GLY A 89 8.03 -8.83 -3.04
N VAL A 90 6.88 -8.47 -3.60
CA VAL A 90 5.66 -8.11 -2.89
C VAL A 90 4.54 -9.03 -3.33
N ASP A 91 3.79 -9.58 -2.38
CA ASP A 91 2.67 -10.50 -2.65
C ASP A 91 1.37 -9.75 -2.95
N PHE A 92 1.13 -8.63 -2.27
CA PHE A 92 -0.13 -7.88 -2.38
C PHE A 92 0.12 -6.37 -2.47
N LEU A 93 -0.47 -5.74 -3.46
CA LEU A 93 -0.59 -4.28 -3.54
C LEU A 93 -2.06 -3.88 -3.41
N VAL A 94 -2.39 -3.18 -2.32
CA VAL A 94 -3.73 -2.64 -2.07
C VAL A 94 -3.72 -1.13 -2.33
N ASN A 95 -4.29 -0.74 -3.44
CA ASN A 95 -4.49 0.66 -3.82
C ASN A 95 -5.72 1.22 -3.08
N ASN A 96 -5.51 1.67 -1.83
CA ASN A 96 -6.56 2.18 -0.97
C ASN A 96 -6.46 3.71 -0.76
N ALA A 97 -5.31 4.32 -0.96
CA ALA A 97 -5.17 5.77 -0.84
C ALA A 97 -6.14 6.50 -1.77
N GLY A 98 -6.83 7.50 -1.24
CA GLY A 98 -7.79 8.27 -2.00
C GLY A 98 -8.04 9.65 -1.39
N ALA A 99 -8.60 10.55 -2.21
CA ALA A 99 -9.03 11.89 -1.82
C ALA A 99 -10.45 12.13 -2.30
N ALA A 100 -11.16 12.99 -1.57
CA ALA A 100 -12.44 13.54 -1.98
C ALA A 100 -12.33 15.07 -2.07
N TRP A 101 -13.12 15.66 -2.94
CA TRP A 101 -13.27 17.11 -3.08
C TRP A 101 -14.73 17.40 -3.46
N GLY A 102 -15.31 18.44 -2.89
CA GLY A 102 -16.70 18.82 -3.17
C GLY A 102 -16.81 20.31 -3.44
N GLU A 103 -17.31 20.67 -4.62
CA GLU A 103 -17.65 22.02 -5.06
C GLU A 103 -18.93 21.96 -5.92
N PRO A 104 -19.70 23.05 -6.05
CA PRO A 104 -20.81 23.11 -6.98
C PRO A 104 -20.32 22.80 -8.42
N TYR A 105 -21.15 22.09 -9.19
CA TYR A 105 -20.79 21.67 -10.55
C TYR A 105 -20.42 22.86 -11.45
N GLU A 106 -21.20 23.96 -11.36
CA GLU A 106 -21.04 25.14 -12.20
C GLU A 106 -19.73 25.91 -11.97
N THR A 107 -19.11 25.71 -10.80
CA THR A 107 -17.88 26.40 -10.39
C THR A 107 -16.77 25.43 -10.01
N PHE A 108 -16.90 24.16 -10.38
CA PHE A 108 -15.94 23.13 -9.99
C PHE A 108 -14.55 23.46 -10.52
N SER A 109 -13.58 23.53 -9.60
CA SER A 109 -12.22 23.95 -9.91
C SER A 109 -11.38 22.83 -10.52
N GLU A 110 -10.50 23.17 -11.45
CA GLU A 110 -9.47 22.26 -11.97
C GLU A 110 -8.60 21.70 -10.84
N LYS A 111 -8.28 22.52 -9.84
CA LYS A 111 -7.54 22.09 -8.64
C LYS A 111 -8.26 20.99 -7.87
N GLY A 112 -9.57 21.08 -7.73
CA GLY A 112 -10.39 20.03 -7.08
C GLY A 112 -10.38 18.75 -7.90
N TRP A 113 -10.51 18.88 -9.23
CA TRP A 113 -10.41 17.78 -10.17
C TRP A 113 -9.06 17.07 -10.09
N ASP A 114 -7.97 17.81 -10.26
CA ASP A 114 -6.61 17.26 -10.24
C ASP A 114 -6.31 16.53 -8.93
N LYS A 115 -6.70 17.12 -7.80
CA LYS A 115 -6.50 16.49 -6.50
C LYS A 115 -7.15 15.11 -6.37
N VAL A 116 -8.34 14.96 -6.94
CA VAL A 116 -9.07 13.68 -6.92
C VAL A 116 -8.49 12.71 -7.95
N MET A 117 -8.29 13.17 -9.18
CA MET A 117 -7.84 12.34 -10.28
C MET A 117 -6.38 11.89 -10.11
N ASP A 118 -5.49 12.75 -9.63
CA ASP A 118 -4.10 12.39 -9.40
C ASP A 118 -3.96 11.29 -8.36
N LEU A 119 -4.71 11.35 -7.27
CA LEU A 119 -4.59 10.34 -6.22
C LEU A 119 -5.47 9.10 -6.47
N ASN A 120 -6.71 9.26 -6.97
CA ASN A 120 -7.64 8.13 -7.07
C ASN A 120 -7.50 7.33 -8.37
N VAL A 121 -6.95 7.94 -9.44
CA VAL A 121 -6.84 7.30 -10.77
C VAL A 121 -5.39 7.18 -11.19
N LYS A 122 -4.67 8.29 -11.35
CA LYS A 122 -3.29 8.32 -11.83
C LYS A 122 -2.34 7.57 -10.90
N SER A 123 -2.44 7.82 -9.59
CA SER A 123 -1.64 7.12 -8.58
C SER A 123 -1.83 5.61 -8.66
N MET A 124 -3.06 5.14 -8.69
CA MET A 124 -3.37 3.71 -8.75
C MET A 124 -2.73 3.04 -9.99
N PHE A 125 -2.84 3.67 -11.15
CA PHE A 125 -2.27 3.14 -12.38
C PHE A 125 -0.74 3.11 -12.37
N PHE A 126 -0.11 4.25 -12.11
CA PHE A 126 1.35 4.37 -12.20
C PHE A 126 2.08 3.69 -11.03
N LEU A 127 1.52 3.70 -9.83
CA LEU A 127 2.09 2.93 -8.72
C LEU A 127 2.06 1.42 -9.02
N THR A 128 0.94 0.90 -9.53
CA THR A 128 0.86 -0.51 -9.94
C THR A 128 1.88 -0.84 -11.02
N GLN A 129 2.05 0.05 -12.02
CA GLN A 129 3.07 -0.11 -13.06
C GLN A 129 4.49 -0.17 -12.47
N LYS A 130 4.84 0.74 -11.57
CA LYS A 130 6.17 0.77 -10.92
C LYS A 130 6.42 -0.43 -10.01
N MET A 131 5.38 -0.93 -9.33
CA MET A 131 5.44 -2.10 -8.47
C MET A 131 5.43 -3.44 -9.23
N THR A 132 5.17 -3.44 -10.55
CA THR A 132 5.00 -4.66 -11.36
C THR A 132 6.16 -5.63 -11.21
N ASN A 133 7.41 -5.14 -11.24
CA ASN A 133 8.58 -6.02 -11.11
C ASN A 133 8.64 -6.73 -9.76
N LEU A 134 8.27 -6.06 -8.66
CA LEU A 134 8.24 -6.68 -7.32
C LEU A 134 7.11 -7.72 -7.21
N LEU A 135 5.95 -7.43 -7.80
CA LEU A 135 4.82 -8.36 -7.83
C LEU A 135 5.12 -9.60 -8.68
N LEU A 136 5.73 -9.44 -9.85
CA LEU A 136 6.09 -10.55 -10.73
C LEU A 136 7.23 -11.40 -10.16
N LYS A 137 8.23 -10.81 -9.52
CA LYS A 137 9.32 -11.55 -8.85
C LYS A 137 8.75 -12.49 -7.79
N ARG A 138 7.80 -12.01 -6.98
CA ARG A 138 7.19 -12.85 -5.95
C ARG A 138 6.40 -14.00 -6.53
N ALA A 139 5.61 -13.74 -7.55
CA ALA A 139 4.87 -14.77 -8.27
C ALA A 139 5.78 -15.85 -8.88
N SER A 140 6.97 -15.48 -9.36
CA SER A 140 7.93 -16.43 -9.93
C SER A 140 8.64 -17.29 -8.88
N LEU A 141 8.86 -16.77 -7.67
CA LEU A 141 9.45 -17.50 -6.55
C LEU A 141 8.51 -18.58 -5.99
N GLU A 142 7.21 -18.43 -6.18
CA GLU A 142 6.18 -19.36 -5.70
C GLU A 142 5.67 -20.32 -6.79
N ALA A 143 6.06 -20.11 -8.03
CA ALA A 143 5.71 -21.02 -9.12
C ALA A 143 6.38 -22.39 -8.89
N PRO A 144 5.63 -23.53 -8.90
CA PRO A 144 6.24 -24.82 -8.83
C PRO A 144 7.22 -24.99 -10.00
N SER A 145 8.41 -25.48 -9.70
CA SER A 145 9.39 -25.85 -10.74
C SER A 145 8.73 -26.85 -11.70
N ARG A 146 8.57 -26.48 -12.96
CA ARG A 146 8.05 -27.37 -14.00
C ARG A 146 9.08 -28.42 -14.36
#